data_ce18e0081022dde65543613b08c71c9e
#
_entry.id   ce18e0081022dde65543613b08c71c9e
#
_cell.length_a   1.000
_cell.length_b   1.000
_cell.length_c   1.000
_cell.angle_alpha   90.00
_cell.angle_beta   90.00
_cell.angle_gamma   90.00
#
_symmetry.space_group_name_H-M   'P 1'
#
loop_
_entity.id
_entity.type
_entity.pdbx_description
1 polymer ?
#
loop_
_entity_poly.entity_id
_entity_poly.type
_entity_poly.pdbx_seq_one_letter_code
_entity_poly.pdbx_strand_id
1 'polypeptide(L)'
;MHAGTDLLWYSAKNNPPFDESKIKAGFVVGGDVAYTFNNNVALASGISLLVSNGQFSALTEYYPVEMKFSEVNVKTMSLEIPLKVGYAFRLGSGISLTPMVGVYGRYGVDSFKGDVVSCIGGTSGANTLTESWKPYNGYTSSRIDTYTISPMKRWDFGCSAELKLAVKDHYVISAGYMRGLINQDDYYKINNNSLRITLGYVF
;
A
#
# COMPACT_ATOMS: atom_id res chain seq x y z
N MET A 1 12.69 13.10 10.26
CA MET A 1 12.84 12.21 9.08
C MET A 1 12.63 10.77 9.52
N HIS A 2 12.11 9.92 8.65
CA HIS A 2 11.91 8.50 8.97
C HIS A 2 12.21 7.61 7.76
N ALA A 3 12.54 6.35 8.03
CA ALA A 3 12.67 5.28 7.04
C ALA A 3 12.19 3.97 7.65
N GLY A 4 11.71 3.05 6.82
CA GLY A 4 11.19 1.79 7.32
C GLY A 4 10.66 0.85 6.25
N THR A 5 9.87 -0.11 6.70
CA THR A 5 9.22 -1.10 5.84
C THR A 5 7.71 -0.90 5.82
N ASP A 6 7.11 -1.17 4.67
CA ASP A 6 5.67 -1.16 4.42
C ASP A 6 5.27 -2.55 3.94
N LEU A 7 4.53 -3.28 4.78
CA LEU A 7 4.04 -4.62 4.49
C LEU A 7 2.67 -4.50 3.83
N LEU A 8 2.60 -4.66 2.52
CA LEU A 8 1.40 -4.45 1.72
C LEU A 8 0.68 -5.78 1.44
N TRP A 9 -0.65 -5.74 1.50
CA TRP A 9 -1.54 -6.77 0.97
C TRP A 9 -2.83 -6.16 0.43
N TYR A 10 -3.53 -6.92 -0.39
CA TYR A 10 -4.78 -6.49 -1.01
C TYR A 10 -5.98 -7.19 -0.39
N SER A 11 -7.11 -6.51 -0.33
CA SER A 11 -8.40 -7.12 0.00
C SER A 11 -9.40 -6.81 -1.11
N ALA A 12 -10.18 -7.80 -1.53
CA ALA A 12 -11.25 -7.64 -2.51
C ALA A 12 -12.61 -7.81 -1.84
N LYS A 13 -13.61 -7.03 -2.30
CA LYS A 13 -14.98 -7.09 -1.76
C LYS A 13 -15.89 -8.05 -2.52
N ASN A 14 -15.58 -8.36 -3.76
CA ASN A 14 -16.42 -9.23 -4.60
C ASN A 14 -15.80 -10.61 -4.73
N ASN A 15 -16.64 -11.60 -4.54
CA ASN A 15 -16.35 -13.02 -4.60
C ASN A 15 -16.04 -13.49 -6.01
N PRO A 16 -15.36 -14.59 -6.15
CA PRO A 16 -14.07 -14.78 -6.79
C PRO A 16 -14.05 -14.27 -8.23
N PRO A 17 -12.91 -13.81 -8.70
CA PRO A 17 -11.73 -14.65 -8.90
C PRO A 17 -10.47 -14.19 -8.16
N PHE A 18 -10.61 -13.45 -7.07
CA PHE A 18 -9.49 -13.03 -6.24
C PHE A 18 -9.32 -14.06 -5.11
N ASP A 19 -8.33 -14.92 -5.22
CA ASP A 19 -8.22 -16.08 -4.33
C ASP A 19 -7.32 -15.82 -3.12
N GLU A 20 -6.16 -15.22 -3.30
CA GLU A 20 -5.23 -14.91 -2.21
C GLU A 20 -4.42 -13.65 -2.48
N SER A 21 -4.19 -12.86 -1.43
CA SER A 21 -3.18 -11.81 -1.41
C SER A 21 -2.07 -12.20 -0.45
N LYS A 22 -0.83 -12.24 -0.92
CA LYS A 22 0.33 -12.47 -0.07
C LYS A 22 0.90 -11.14 0.42
N ILE A 23 1.29 -11.11 1.69
CA ILE A 23 1.97 -9.95 2.28
C ILE A 23 3.35 -9.83 1.65
N LYS A 24 3.66 -8.67 1.10
CA LYS A 24 4.96 -8.35 0.53
C LYS A 24 5.55 -7.12 1.20
N ALA A 25 6.86 -7.18 1.44
CA ALA A 25 7.59 -6.07 2.03
C ALA A 25 7.96 -5.04 0.96
N GLY A 26 7.71 -3.78 1.28
CA GLY A 26 8.15 -2.59 0.58
C GLY A 26 9.04 -1.73 1.46
N PHE A 27 9.42 -0.57 0.95
CA PHE A 27 10.26 0.39 1.64
C PHE A 27 9.57 1.76 1.68
N VAL A 28 9.75 2.49 2.79
CA VAL A 28 9.25 3.85 2.96
C VAL A 28 10.35 4.75 3.48
N VAL A 29 10.44 5.97 2.94
CA VAL A 29 11.31 7.05 3.42
C VAL A 29 10.55 8.36 3.35
N GLY A 30 10.69 9.21 4.35
CA GLY A 30 9.97 10.48 4.36
C GLY A 30 10.39 11.45 5.45
N GLY A 31 9.69 12.58 5.46
CA GLY A 31 9.79 13.61 6.48
C GLY A 31 8.42 14.02 6.98
N ASP A 32 8.29 14.12 8.30
CA ASP A 32 7.08 14.59 8.98
C ASP A 32 7.36 15.90 9.71
N VAL A 33 6.34 16.73 9.79
CA VAL A 33 6.24 17.84 10.72
C VAL A 33 5.14 17.48 11.72
N ALA A 34 5.48 17.55 13.01
CA ALA A 34 4.54 17.29 14.08
C ALA A 34 4.51 18.48 15.06
N TYR A 35 3.32 18.85 15.50
CA TYR A 35 3.11 19.88 16.50
C TYR A 35 2.28 19.31 17.64
N THR A 36 2.78 19.47 18.87
CA THR A 36 2.07 19.04 20.08
C THR A 36 1.63 20.29 20.85
N PHE A 37 0.35 20.42 21.06
CA PHE A 37 -0.27 21.51 21.83
C PHE A 37 -0.04 21.33 23.33
N ASN A 38 -0.27 22.39 24.11
CA ASN A 38 -0.12 22.38 25.58
C ASN A 38 -1.04 21.36 26.28
N ASN A 39 -2.16 21.00 25.65
CA ASN A 39 -3.09 19.97 26.12
C ASN A 39 -2.73 18.55 25.68
N ASN A 40 -1.49 18.34 25.20
CA ASN A 40 -0.96 17.08 24.67
C ASN A 40 -1.63 16.54 23.39
N VAL A 41 -2.54 17.28 22.79
CA VAL A 41 -3.02 16.92 21.44
C VAL A 41 -1.88 17.14 20.45
N ALA A 42 -1.66 16.17 19.58
CA ALA A 42 -0.62 16.20 18.56
C ALA A 42 -1.25 16.21 17.17
N LEU A 43 -0.75 17.06 16.27
CA LEU A 43 -1.03 17.03 14.84
C LEU A 43 0.23 16.69 14.09
N ALA A 44 0.13 15.86 13.05
CA ALA A 44 1.24 15.54 12.20
C ALA A 44 0.82 15.47 10.73
N SER A 45 1.72 15.95 9.87
CA SER A 45 1.63 15.80 8.43
C SER A 45 3.04 15.64 7.87
N GLY A 46 3.17 15.27 6.59
CA GLY A 46 4.48 15.07 5.98
C GLY A 46 4.38 14.61 4.54
N ILE A 47 5.50 14.16 4.02
CA ILE A 47 5.58 13.54 2.70
C ILE A 47 6.46 12.30 2.79
N SER A 48 6.01 11.21 2.19
CA SER A 48 6.74 9.94 2.15
C SER A 48 6.78 9.40 0.73
N LEU A 49 7.93 8.86 0.37
CA LEU A 49 8.11 8.06 -0.84
C LEU A 49 8.02 6.58 -0.44
N LEU A 50 7.15 5.85 -1.13
CA LEU A 50 6.93 4.43 -0.92
C LEU A 50 7.35 3.66 -2.17
N VAL A 51 8.07 2.57 -1.96
CA VAL A 51 8.26 1.51 -2.95
C VAL A 51 7.56 0.29 -2.41
N SER A 52 6.38 0.00 -2.94
CA SER A 52 5.54 -1.09 -2.45
C SER A 52 5.59 -2.28 -3.40
N ASN A 53 5.65 -3.47 -2.82
CA ASN A 53 5.50 -4.72 -3.54
C ASN A 53 4.19 -5.36 -3.11
N GLY A 54 3.44 -5.89 -4.07
CA GLY A 54 2.19 -6.61 -3.83
C GLY A 54 2.16 -7.91 -4.60
N GLN A 55 1.42 -8.88 -4.12
CA GLN A 55 1.16 -10.13 -4.83
C GLN A 55 -0.27 -10.55 -4.61
N PHE A 56 -0.95 -10.92 -5.69
CA PHE A 56 -2.28 -11.50 -5.60
C PHE A 56 -2.47 -12.56 -6.67
N SER A 57 -3.41 -13.47 -6.43
CA SER A 57 -3.88 -14.46 -7.39
C SER A 57 -5.25 -14.04 -7.89
N ALA A 58 -5.47 -14.09 -9.19
CA ALA A 58 -6.76 -13.79 -9.80
C ALA A 58 -7.20 -14.96 -10.71
N LEU A 59 -8.47 -15.31 -10.60
CA LEU A 59 -9.13 -16.28 -11.48
C LEU A 59 -9.95 -15.51 -12.50
N THR A 60 -9.77 -15.75 -13.78
CA THR A 60 -10.64 -15.21 -14.82
C THR A 60 -11.28 -16.37 -15.55
N GLU A 61 -12.59 -16.52 -15.44
CA GLU A 61 -13.37 -17.45 -16.22
C GLU A 61 -13.70 -16.82 -17.56
N TYR A 62 -13.21 -17.39 -18.65
CA TYR A 62 -13.63 -17.03 -19.99
C TYR A 62 -14.15 -18.31 -20.67
N TYR A 63 -15.46 -18.37 -20.87
CA TYR A 63 -16.05 -19.54 -21.51
C TYR A 63 -15.53 -19.71 -22.94
N PRO A 64 -15.00 -20.88 -23.36
CA PRO A 64 -15.01 -22.19 -22.67
C PRO A 64 -13.72 -22.55 -21.93
N VAL A 65 -12.83 -21.63 -21.61
CA VAL A 65 -11.52 -21.90 -21.01
C VAL A 65 -11.41 -21.24 -19.65
N GLU A 66 -11.27 -22.02 -18.59
CA GLU A 66 -10.89 -21.50 -17.27
C GLU A 66 -9.41 -21.08 -17.30
N MET A 67 -9.14 -19.84 -16.97
CA MET A 67 -7.79 -19.31 -16.80
C MET A 67 -7.53 -19.00 -15.35
N LYS A 68 -6.57 -19.69 -14.77
CA LYS A 68 -6.08 -19.39 -13.45
C LYS A 68 -4.80 -18.56 -13.55
N PHE A 69 -4.86 -17.30 -13.15
CA PHE A 69 -3.67 -16.50 -12.93
C PHE A 69 -3.09 -16.87 -11.57
N SER A 70 -1.96 -17.52 -11.54
CA SER A 70 -1.40 -18.06 -10.30
C SER A 70 -0.41 -17.11 -9.69
N GLU A 71 -0.16 -15.99 -9.87
CA GLU A 71 0.70 -15.01 -9.16
C GLU A 71 0.90 -13.74 -10.00
N VAL A 72 0.20 -12.68 -9.61
CA VAL A 72 0.45 -11.34 -10.13
C VAL A 72 1.33 -10.60 -9.12
N ASN A 73 2.58 -10.37 -9.48
CA ASN A 73 3.49 -9.56 -8.68
C ASN A 73 3.42 -8.12 -9.15
N VAL A 74 3.23 -7.22 -8.20
CA VAL A 74 3.02 -5.80 -8.47
C VAL A 74 4.06 -4.98 -7.74
N LYS A 75 4.79 -4.12 -8.46
CA LYS A 75 5.71 -3.15 -7.85
C LYS A 75 5.26 -1.74 -8.23
N THR A 76 5.07 -0.90 -7.22
CA THR A 76 4.66 0.49 -7.40
C THR A 76 5.58 1.43 -6.64
N MET A 77 5.76 2.63 -7.17
CA MET A 77 6.37 3.75 -6.45
C MET A 77 5.35 4.87 -6.32
N SER A 78 5.18 5.39 -5.11
CA SER A 78 4.16 6.40 -4.81
C SER A 78 4.63 7.44 -3.82
N LEU A 79 4.06 8.65 -3.93
CA LEU A 79 4.13 9.70 -2.93
C LEU A 79 2.89 9.65 -2.06
N GLU A 80 3.08 9.82 -0.76
CA GLU A 80 2.01 9.82 0.24
C GLU A 80 2.10 11.07 1.10
N ILE A 81 0.95 11.67 1.35
CA ILE A 81 0.76 12.81 2.26
C ILE A 81 -0.24 12.38 3.32
N PRO A 82 0.19 12.13 4.56
CA PRO A 82 -0.68 11.84 5.70
C PRO A 82 -1.14 13.14 6.39
N LEU A 83 -2.32 13.08 7.02
CA LEU A 83 -2.78 14.06 8.00
C LEU A 83 -3.30 13.30 9.20
N LYS A 84 -2.64 13.46 10.35
CA LYS A 84 -2.88 12.66 11.56
C LYS A 84 -3.11 13.54 12.77
N VAL A 85 -3.97 13.07 13.66
CA VAL A 85 -4.20 13.66 14.98
C VAL A 85 -4.01 12.57 16.03
N GLY A 86 -3.46 12.95 17.18
CA GLY A 86 -3.21 12.02 18.27
C GLY A 86 -3.09 12.70 19.62
N TYR A 87 -2.70 11.92 20.61
CA TYR A 87 -2.49 12.40 21.97
C TYR A 87 -1.17 11.87 22.52
N ALA A 88 -0.32 12.78 23.01
CA ALA A 88 1.01 12.46 23.51
C ALA A 88 0.98 12.12 25.01
N PHE A 89 1.19 10.86 25.37
CA PHE A 89 1.37 10.40 26.74
C PHE A 89 2.85 10.45 27.10
N ARG A 90 3.20 11.26 28.10
CA ARG A 90 4.57 11.28 28.64
C ARG A 90 4.71 10.18 29.68
N LEU A 91 5.54 9.17 29.38
CA LEU A 91 5.74 7.99 30.24
C LEU A 91 6.91 8.14 31.22
N GLY A 92 7.69 9.23 31.10
CA GLY A 92 8.85 9.51 31.96
C GLY A 92 9.76 10.57 31.33
N SER A 93 10.96 10.74 31.86
CA SER A 93 11.91 11.69 31.31
C SER A 93 12.41 11.24 29.94
N GLY A 94 11.98 11.95 28.89
CA GLY A 94 12.42 11.70 27.51
C GLY A 94 11.75 10.50 26.82
N ILE A 95 10.64 9.97 27.36
CA ILE A 95 9.87 8.92 26.69
C ILE A 95 8.42 9.39 26.52
N SER A 96 7.92 9.35 25.29
CA SER A 96 6.52 9.64 25.01
C SER A 96 5.92 8.61 24.05
N LEU A 97 4.66 8.25 24.32
CA LEU A 97 3.85 7.36 23.48
C LEU A 97 2.71 8.18 22.90
N THR A 98 2.58 8.17 21.57
CA THR A 98 1.57 8.98 20.89
C THR A 98 0.78 8.09 19.93
N PRO A 99 -0.39 7.56 20.35
CA PRO A 99 -1.37 7.01 19.43
C PRO A 99 -1.92 8.11 18.53
N MET A 100 -1.99 7.82 17.24
CA MET A 100 -2.47 8.75 16.22
C MET A 100 -3.45 8.03 15.29
N VAL A 101 -4.45 8.78 14.83
CA VAL A 101 -5.35 8.36 13.75
C VAL A 101 -5.36 9.44 12.69
N GLY A 102 -5.67 9.08 11.47
CA GLY A 102 -5.69 10.07 10.40
C GLY A 102 -6.12 9.51 9.06
N VAL A 103 -5.96 10.37 8.07
CA VAL A 103 -6.20 10.06 6.67
C VAL A 103 -4.91 10.25 5.88
N TYR A 104 -4.83 9.64 4.72
CA TYR A 104 -3.74 9.85 3.79
C TYR A 104 -4.25 9.92 2.35
N GLY A 105 -3.54 10.70 1.53
CA GLY A 105 -3.62 10.65 0.09
C GLY A 105 -2.33 10.09 -0.48
N ARG A 106 -2.42 9.20 -1.45
CA ARG A 106 -1.27 8.58 -2.12
C ARG A 106 -1.41 8.73 -3.62
N TYR A 107 -0.30 9.01 -4.29
CA TYR A 107 -0.23 9.15 -5.74
C TYR A 107 0.90 8.31 -6.32
N GLY A 108 0.57 7.42 -7.24
CA GLY A 108 1.54 6.62 -7.98
C GLY A 108 2.36 7.45 -8.96
N VAL A 109 3.68 7.53 -8.75
CA VAL A 109 4.59 8.38 -9.54
C VAL A 109 5.31 7.62 -10.64
N ASP A 110 5.43 6.29 -10.53
CA ASP A 110 6.13 5.46 -11.51
C ASP A 110 5.19 4.44 -12.19
N SER A 111 5.72 3.82 -13.23
CA SER A 111 5.04 2.75 -13.94
C SER A 111 4.85 1.55 -13.03
N PHE A 112 3.68 0.99 -13.14
CA PHE A 112 3.35 -0.28 -12.56
C PHE A 112 4.11 -1.39 -13.29
N LYS A 113 4.91 -2.18 -12.59
CA LYS A 113 5.55 -3.36 -13.13
C LYS A 113 4.92 -4.58 -12.51
N GLY A 114 4.44 -5.49 -13.33
CA GLY A 114 3.84 -6.72 -12.85
C GLY A 114 4.30 -7.91 -13.67
N ASP A 115 4.64 -8.99 -13.00
CA ASP A 115 4.88 -10.29 -13.61
C ASP A 115 3.61 -11.13 -13.42
N VAL A 116 3.08 -11.66 -14.51
CA VAL A 116 1.92 -12.54 -14.50
C VAL A 116 2.35 -13.94 -14.87
N VAL A 117 2.14 -14.90 -13.99
CA VAL A 117 2.30 -16.31 -14.29
C VAL A 117 0.92 -16.90 -14.57
N SER A 118 0.61 -17.25 -15.80
CA SER A 118 -0.66 -17.83 -16.20
C SER A 118 -0.55 -19.34 -16.43
N CYS A 119 -1.54 -20.11 -15.96
CA CYS A 119 -1.76 -21.49 -16.36
C CYS A 119 -3.01 -21.57 -17.22
N ILE A 120 -2.90 -22.10 -18.43
CA ILE A 120 -4.02 -22.33 -19.35
C ILE A 120 -4.36 -23.82 -19.33
N GLY A 121 -5.63 -24.15 -19.02
CA GLY A 121 -6.28 -25.41 -19.37
C GLY A 121 -5.49 -26.68 -19.11
N GLY A 122 -5.32 -27.12 -17.88
CA GLY A 122 -4.93 -28.49 -17.51
C GLY A 122 -3.51 -28.96 -17.90
N THR A 123 -2.77 -28.18 -18.63
CA THR A 123 -1.35 -28.43 -18.94
C THR A 123 -0.52 -27.32 -18.28
N SER A 124 0.34 -27.71 -17.37
CA SER A 124 1.25 -26.81 -16.67
C SER A 124 2.29 -26.22 -17.64
N GLY A 125 1.89 -25.18 -18.35
CA GLY A 125 2.76 -24.29 -19.08
C GLY A 125 2.79 -22.94 -18.36
N ALA A 126 3.84 -22.66 -17.61
CA ALA A 126 4.04 -21.34 -17.03
C ALA A 126 4.56 -20.39 -18.12
N ASN A 127 3.71 -19.50 -18.61
CA ASN A 127 4.14 -18.39 -19.41
C ASN A 127 4.32 -17.18 -18.50
N THR A 128 5.54 -16.72 -18.35
CA THR A 128 5.84 -15.47 -17.61
C THR A 128 5.69 -14.32 -18.59
N LEU A 129 4.68 -13.48 -18.35
CA LEU A 129 4.47 -12.26 -19.11
C LEU A 129 4.91 -11.08 -18.23
N THR A 130 5.95 -10.38 -18.68
CA THR A 130 6.44 -9.17 -18.01
C THR A 130 5.91 -7.96 -18.78
N GLU A 131 4.96 -7.23 -18.21
CA GLU A 131 4.50 -5.96 -18.75
C GLU A 131 4.73 -4.82 -17.76
N SER A 132 5.21 -3.69 -18.28
CA SER A 132 5.27 -2.46 -17.53
C SER A 132 4.01 -1.63 -17.81
N TRP A 133 3.20 -1.39 -16.78
CA TRP A 133 2.01 -0.58 -16.91
C TRP A 133 2.30 0.85 -16.44
N LYS A 134 1.88 1.81 -17.24
CA LYS A 134 1.89 3.22 -16.80
C LYS A 134 0.55 3.49 -16.13
N PRO A 135 0.50 3.78 -14.82
CA PRO A 135 -0.73 4.20 -14.20
C PRO A 135 -1.18 5.51 -14.86
N TYR A 136 -2.37 5.53 -15.40
CA TYR A 136 -2.97 6.65 -16.12
C TYR A 136 -4.13 7.23 -15.31
N ASN A 137 -4.44 8.53 -15.49
CA ASN A 137 -5.64 9.15 -14.91
C ASN A 137 -6.90 8.65 -15.64
N GLY A 138 -7.16 7.37 -15.58
CA GLY A 138 -8.19 6.68 -16.32
C GLY A 138 -7.75 5.26 -16.60
N TYR A 139 -8.66 4.42 -17.01
CA TYR A 139 -8.38 3.04 -17.33
C TYR A 139 -7.48 2.94 -18.57
N THR A 140 -6.32 2.33 -18.43
CA THR A 140 -5.63 1.70 -19.55
C THR A 140 -5.84 0.20 -19.44
N SER A 141 -6.52 -0.40 -20.39
CA SER A 141 -6.57 -1.84 -20.56
C SER A 141 -5.33 -2.26 -21.34
N SER A 142 -4.43 -3.02 -20.72
CA SER A 142 -3.37 -3.72 -21.45
C SER A 142 -3.89 -5.06 -21.89
N ARG A 143 -3.78 -5.35 -23.17
CA ARG A 143 -4.17 -6.62 -23.75
C ARG A 143 -2.96 -7.52 -23.76
N ILE A 144 -2.95 -8.51 -22.91
CA ILE A 144 -1.95 -9.58 -22.91
C ILE A 144 -2.59 -10.75 -23.63
N ASP A 145 -2.17 -11.02 -24.83
CA ASP A 145 -2.56 -12.15 -25.72
C ASP A 145 -4.03 -12.49 -25.89
N THR A 146 -4.97 -11.92 -25.35
CA THR A 146 -6.43 -12.07 -25.34
C THR A 146 -7.06 -11.64 -24.02
N TYR A 147 -6.28 -11.25 -23.01
CA TYR A 147 -6.79 -10.93 -21.68
C TYR A 147 -6.64 -9.47 -21.36
N THR A 148 -7.69 -8.89 -20.81
CA THR A 148 -7.69 -7.50 -20.34
C THR A 148 -7.50 -7.53 -18.83
N ILE A 149 -6.36 -7.06 -18.34
CA ILE A 149 -6.15 -6.80 -16.93
C ILE A 149 -6.45 -5.32 -16.69
N SER A 150 -7.43 -5.03 -15.83
CA SER A 150 -7.76 -3.66 -15.48
C SER A 150 -6.61 -3.03 -14.68
N PRO A 151 -6.10 -1.87 -15.08
CA PRO A 151 -5.03 -1.21 -14.37
C PRO A 151 -5.53 -0.65 -13.04
N MET A 152 -4.67 -0.66 -12.03
CA MET A 152 -4.96 -0.01 -10.76
C MET A 152 -4.95 1.51 -10.90
N LYS A 153 -5.82 2.17 -10.13
CA LYS A 153 -5.90 3.64 -10.09
C LYS A 153 -4.60 4.22 -9.54
N ARG A 154 -4.19 5.35 -10.10
CA ARG A 154 -2.98 6.06 -9.64
C ARG A 154 -3.17 6.68 -8.25
N TRP A 155 -4.41 7.06 -7.91
CA TRP A 155 -4.75 7.66 -6.63
C TRP A 155 -5.26 6.62 -5.65
N ASP A 156 -4.77 6.70 -4.43
CA ASP A 156 -5.31 6.01 -3.27
C ASP A 156 -5.60 7.01 -2.17
N PHE A 157 -6.70 6.84 -1.47
CA PHE A 157 -7.07 7.63 -0.32
C PHE A 157 -7.55 6.68 0.77
N GLY A 158 -7.10 6.91 2.00
CA GLY A 158 -7.41 5.97 3.07
C GLY A 158 -7.33 6.57 4.45
N CYS A 159 -7.57 5.70 5.43
CA CYS A 159 -7.40 6.00 6.84
C CYS A 159 -6.19 5.25 7.41
N SER A 160 -5.65 5.78 8.51
CA SER A 160 -4.49 5.23 9.20
C SER A 160 -4.67 5.29 10.71
N ALA A 161 -4.10 4.29 11.39
CA ALA A 161 -3.89 4.30 12.84
C ALA A 161 -2.42 3.99 13.09
N GLU A 162 -1.76 4.78 13.93
CA GLU A 162 -0.32 4.68 14.16
C GLU A 162 -0.03 4.86 15.64
N LEU A 163 0.95 4.14 16.13
CA LEU A 163 1.52 4.29 17.46
C LEU A 163 2.97 4.75 17.31
N LYS A 164 3.30 5.93 17.84
CA LYS A 164 4.64 6.50 17.87
C LYS A 164 5.22 6.42 19.28
N LEU A 165 6.41 5.87 19.39
CA LEU A 165 7.22 5.88 20.60
C LEU A 165 8.43 6.79 20.37
N ALA A 166 8.50 7.93 21.07
CA ALA A 166 9.68 8.77 21.05
C ALA A 166 10.54 8.52 22.28
N VAL A 167 11.86 8.45 22.07
CA VAL A 167 12.87 8.19 23.08
C VAL A 167 13.93 9.29 23.02
N LYS A 168 14.23 9.89 24.16
CA LYS A 168 15.18 11.01 24.32
C LYS A 168 14.86 12.19 23.40
N ASP A 169 13.58 12.39 23.09
CA ASP A 169 13.05 13.46 22.23
C ASP A 169 13.61 13.48 20.78
N HIS A 170 14.51 12.59 20.44
CA HIS A 170 15.15 12.52 19.12
C HIS A 170 14.83 11.26 18.33
N TYR A 171 14.75 10.11 18.98
CA TYR A 171 14.53 8.84 18.28
C TYR A 171 13.05 8.47 18.30
N VAL A 172 12.51 8.12 17.16
CA VAL A 172 11.10 7.73 17.03
C VAL A 172 11.02 6.35 16.39
N ILE A 173 10.28 5.46 17.04
CA ILE A 173 9.87 4.18 16.47
C ILE A 173 8.37 4.29 16.24
N SER A 174 7.87 3.97 15.05
CA SER A 174 6.44 3.92 14.83
C SER A 174 5.98 2.61 14.19
N ALA A 175 4.78 2.20 14.59
CA ALA A 175 4.06 1.09 13.97
C ALA A 175 2.65 1.58 13.61
N GLY A 176 2.22 1.36 12.37
CA GLY A 176 0.94 1.86 11.91
C GLY A 176 0.27 0.92 10.94
N TYR A 177 -1.07 0.90 10.98
CA TYR A 177 -1.93 0.21 10.03
C TYR A 177 -2.59 1.24 9.12
N MET A 178 -2.64 0.93 7.83
CA MET A 178 -3.21 1.79 6.80
C MET A 178 -4.19 1.00 5.96
N ARG A 179 -5.35 1.61 5.68
CA ARG A 179 -6.40 1.02 4.87
C ARG A 179 -6.85 1.98 3.78
N GLY A 180 -6.69 1.57 2.52
CA GLY A 180 -7.24 2.26 1.36
C GLY A 180 -8.76 2.14 1.34
N LEU A 181 -9.43 3.25 1.07
CA LEU A 181 -10.89 3.34 0.96
C LEU A 181 -11.34 3.38 -0.50
N ILE A 182 -10.44 3.72 -1.42
CA ILE A 182 -10.69 3.75 -2.85
C ILE A 182 -10.46 2.34 -3.43
N ASN A 183 -11.44 1.86 -4.20
CA ASN A 183 -11.24 0.66 -4.99
C ASN A 183 -10.19 0.94 -6.06
N GLN A 184 -9.07 0.22 -6.00
CA GLN A 184 -7.96 0.35 -6.96
C GLN A 184 -8.34 -0.19 -8.33
N ASP A 185 -9.24 -1.17 -8.36
CA ASP A 185 -9.83 -1.74 -9.55
C ASP A 185 -11.36 -1.75 -9.42
N ASP A 186 -12.07 -1.29 -10.47
CA ASP A 186 -13.54 -1.18 -10.40
C ASP A 186 -14.23 -2.53 -10.59
N TYR A 187 -13.56 -3.49 -11.22
CA TYR A 187 -14.11 -4.82 -11.45
C TYR A 187 -13.98 -5.69 -10.19
N TYR A 188 -12.78 -5.79 -9.64
CA TYR A 188 -12.50 -6.64 -8.46
C TYR A 188 -12.71 -5.91 -7.14
N LYS A 189 -12.85 -4.58 -7.15
CA LYS A 189 -12.98 -3.71 -5.96
C LYS A 189 -11.88 -3.97 -4.92
N ILE A 190 -10.64 -3.95 -5.41
CA ILE A 190 -9.44 -4.20 -4.62
C ILE A 190 -9.11 -2.96 -3.79
N ASN A 191 -8.88 -3.16 -2.49
CA ASN A 191 -8.38 -2.12 -1.59
C ASN A 191 -6.98 -2.48 -1.08
N ASN A 192 -6.14 -1.46 -0.92
CA ASN A 192 -4.83 -1.57 -0.31
C ASN A 192 -4.94 -1.65 1.21
N ASN A 193 -4.17 -2.54 1.83
CA ASN A 193 -3.94 -2.55 3.26
C ASN A 193 -2.44 -2.62 3.49
N SER A 194 -1.92 -1.93 4.49
CA SER A 194 -0.52 -2.08 4.86
C SER A 194 -0.28 -1.95 6.36
N LEU A 195 0.74 -2.66 6.83
CA LEU A 195 1.35 -2.49 8.13
C LEU A 195 2.72 -1.86 7.94
N ARG A 196 2.94 -0.72 8.57
CA ARG A 196 4.16 0.07 8.42
C ARG A 196 4.94 0.10 9.73
N ILE A 197 6.25 -0.12 9.66
CA ILE A 197 7.17 0.04 10.79
C ILE A 197 8.27 1.00 10.34
N THR A 198 8.49 2.08 11.08
CA THR A 198 9.52 3.07 10.75
C THR A 198 10.39 3.42 11.95
N LEU A 199 11.62 3.78 11.62
CA LEU A 199 12.55 4.43 12.54
C LEU A 199 12.77 5.86 12.08
N GLY A 200 12.74 6.81 12.99
CA GLY A 200 12.87 8.23 12.69
C GLY A 200 13.81 8.95 13.63
N TYR A 201 14.22 10.12 13.16
CA TYR A 201 14.99 11.08 13.95
C TYR A 201 14.31 12.46 13.89
N VAL A 202 14.23 13.10 15.06
CA VAL A 202 13.67 14.45 15.25
C VAL A 202 14.83 15.41 15.49
N PHE A 203 14.85 16.51 14.74
CA PHE A 203 15.84 17.58 14.85
C PHE A 203 15.43 18.65 15.85
#